data_b5b254a87eb60e663fbd2bd491f5ce85
#
_entry.id   b5b254a87eb60e663fbd2bd491f5ce85
#
_cell.length_a   1.000
_cell.length_b   1.000
_cell.length_c   1.000
_cell.angle_alpha   90.00
_cell.angle_beta   90.00
_cell.angle_gamma   90.00
#
_symmetry.space_group_name_H-M   'P 1'
#
loop_
_entity.id
_entity.type
_entity.pdbx_description
1 polymer ?
#
loop_
_entity_poly.entity_id
_entity_poly.type
_entity_poly.pdbx_seq_one_letter_code
_entity_poly.pdbx_strand_id
1 'polypeptide(L)'
;MTKLRAEFRQRRHHRAFRIAAASDEPLLAELHEVLTALPEPAEPPDAKALAVAATNLWKAQRKLTGVGGAASQYLARCRDGLAEIGLVIQDHDGDPYHAGRRLEVLAFEEDPRAAAEHVLHTVQPSIYLRDKHIQIGQVIVGTPVAGAEGGTDA
;
A
#
# COMPACT_ATOMS: atom_id res chain seq x y z
N MET A 1 -38.48 -24.20 8.33
CA MET A 1 -38.23 -25.56 7.76
C MET A 1 -36.74 -25.96 7.70
N THR A 2 -35.79 -25.08 7.93
CA THR A 2 -34.33 -25.35 7.78
C THR A 2 -33.70 -26.04 9.00
N LYS A 3 -34.16 -25.77 10.25
CA LYS A 3 -33.62 -26.39 11.49
C LYS A 3 -33.86 -27.90 11.56
N LEU A 4 -35.04 -28.37 11.21
CA LEU A 4 -35.38 -29.79 11.21
C LEU A 4 -34.53 -30.65 10.25
N ARG A 5 -34.09 -30.11 9.12
CA ARG A 5 -33.23 -30.83 8.17
C ARG A 5 -31.79 -30.96 8.66
N ALA A 6 -31.29 -29.99 9.40
CA ALA A 6 -29.94 -30.02 9.98
C ALA A 6 -29.83 -31.05 11.10
N GLU A 7 -30.82 -31.13 12.00
CA GLU A 7 -30.85 -32.13 13.09
C GLU A 7 -30.95 -33.55 12.54
N PHE A 8 -31.72 -33.78 11.46
CA PHE A 8 -31.85 -35.11 10.84
C PHE A 8 -30.53 -35.57 10.20
N ARG A 9 -29.73 -34.68 9.63
CA ARG A 9 -28.40 -35.00 9.09
C ARG A 9 -27.41 -35.37 10.19
N GLN A 10 -27.43 -34.72 11.34
CA GLN A 10 -26.51 -34.98 12.45
C GLN A 10 -26.78 -36.35 13.13
N ARG A 11 -27.99 -36.89 13.07
CA ARG A 11 -28.30 -38.21 13.61
C ARG A 11 -27.52 -39.37 12.95
N ARG A 12 -26.96 -39.17 11.78
CA ARG A 12 -26.14 -40.17 11.07
C ARG A 12 -24.69 -40.22 11.54
N HIS A 13 -24.23 -39.29 12.37
CA HIS A 13 -22.88 -39.28 12.90
C HIS A 13 -22.81 -39.86 14.31
N HIS A 14 -21.67 -40.45 14.67
CA HIS A 14 -21.41 -40.94 16.00
C HIS A 14 -21.64 -39.84 17.03
N ARG A 15 -22.16 -40.20 18.21
CA ARG A 15 -22.60 -39.24 19.24
C ARG A 15 -21.51 -38.23 19.63
N ALA A 16 -20.22 -38.65 19.60
CA ALA A 16 -19.09 -37.79 19.90
C ALA A 16 -18.85 -36.67 18.88
N PHE A 17 -19.43 -36.78 17.68
CA PHE A 17 -19.28 -35.77 16.60
C PHE A 17 -20.59 -35.01 16.35
N ARG A 18 -21.58 -35.15 17.22
CA ARG A 18 -22.81 -34.38 17.13
C ARG A 18 -22.57 -33.01 17.76
N ILE A 19 -22.71 -31.96 16.97
CA ILE A 19 -22.72 -30.61 17.51
C ILE A 19 -24.02 -30.49 18.32
N ALA A 20 -23.91 -30.21 19.61
CA ALA A 20 -25.06 -29.89 20.43
C ALA A 20 -25.83 -28.76 19.75
N ALA A 21 -27.16 -28.86 19.68
CA ALA A 21 -27.99 -27.74 19.27
C ALA A 21 -27.70 -26.61 20.28
N ALA A 22 -26.86 -25.68 19.88
CA ALA A 22 -26.52 -24.57 20.74
C ALA A 22 -27.77 -23.73 20.95
N SER A 23 -28.28 -23.82 22.18
CA SER A 23 -29.27 -22.86 22.68
C SER A 23 -28.55 -21.56 23.02
N ASP A 24 -27.76 -21.05 22.02
CA ASP A 24 -26.90 -19.88 22.21
C ASP A 24 -27.66 -18.59 21.91
N GLU A 25 -28.98 -18.66 21.90
CA GLU A 25 -29.84 -17.48 21.71
C GLU A 25 -29.51 -16.34 22.69
N PRO A 26 -29.27 -16.61 24.00
CA PRO A 26 -28.83 -15.57 24.93
C PRO A 26 -27.40 -15.05 24.60
N LEU A 27 -26.47 -15.91 24.21
CA LEU A 27 -25.12 -15.53 23.84
C LEU A 27 -25.10 -14.71 22.54
N LEU A 28 -25.95 -15.08 21.55
CA LEU A 28 -26.09 -14.30 20.31
C LEU A 28 -26.75 -12.96 20.56
N ALA A 29 -27.70 -12.87 21.50
CA ALA A 29 -28.29 -11.58 21.89
C ALA A 29 -27.28 -10.68 22.59
N GLU A 30 -26.48 -11.24 23.51
CA GLU A 30 -25.41 -10.51 24.18
C GLU A 30 -24.33 -10.03 23.21
N LEU A 31 -23.90 -10.89 22.26
CA LEU A 31 -22.98 -10.53 21.18
C LEU A 31 -23.56 -9.43 20.30
N HIS A 32 -24.84 -9.49 19.98
CA HIS A 32 -25.50 -8.48 19.17
C HIS A 32 -25.56 -7.13 19.89
N GLU A 33 -25.83 -7.16 21.20
CA GLU A 33 -25.85 -5.95 22.04
C GLU A 33 -24.44 -5.31 22.10
N VAL A 34 -23.39 -6.15 22.30
CA VAL A 34 -21.99 -5.68 22.30
C VAL A 34 -21.60 -5.10 20.93
N LEU A 35 -21.97 -5.76 19.84
CA LEU A 35 -21.66 -5.30 18.49
C LEU A 35 -22.38 -4.00 18.14
N THR A 36 -23.62 -3.82 18.60
CA THR A 36 -24.38 -2.57 18.40
C THR A 36 -23.95 -1.45 19.32
N ALA A 37 -23.36 -1.76 20.48
CA ALA A 37 -22.78 -0.78 21.40
C ALA A 37 -21.36 -0.32 20.98
N LEU A 38 -20.71 -1.02 20.04
CA LEU A 38 -19.43 -0.55 19.51
C LEU A 38 -19.65 0.79 18.79
N PRO A 39 -18.80 1.79 19.04
CA PRO A 39 -18.88 3.03 18.30
C PRO A 39 -18.72 2.70 16.80
N GLU A 40 -19.54 3.34 15.96
CA GLU A 40 -19.37 3.22 14.52
C GLU A 40 -17.91 3.48 14.16
N PRO A 41 -17.29 2.64 13.31
CA PRO A 41 -15.93 2.87 12.88
C PRO A 41 -15.86 4.28 12.32
N ALA A 42 -14.94 5.11 12.87
CA ALA A 42 -14.70 6.45 12.38
C ALA A 42 -14.59 6.40 10.85
N GLU A 43 -15.23 7.34 10.16
CA GLU A 43 -15.14 7.40 8.70
C GLU A 43 -13.68 7.25 8.26
N PRO A 44 -13.40 6.38 7.29
CA PRO A 44 -12.03 6.21 6.83
C PRO A 44 -11.50 7.57 6.37
N PRO A 45 -10.28 7.95 6.76
CA PRO A 45 -9.71 9.23 6.36
C PRO A 45 -9.75 9.35 4.84
N ASP A 46 -10.06 10.54 4.33
CA ASP A 46 -10.09 10.79 2.89
C ASP A 46 -8.73 10.43 2.27
N ALA A 47 -8.73 9.36 1.48
CA ALA A 47 -7.52 8.83 0.84
C ALA A 47 -6.84 9.90 -0.03
N LYS A 48 -7.61 10.80 -0.65
CA LYS A 48 -7.08 11.89 -1.47
C LYS A 48 -6.37 12.94 -0.61
N ALA A 49 -6.96 13.31 0.51
CA ALA A 49 -6.33 14.26 1.46
C ALA A 49 -5.04 13.68 2.04
N LEU A 50 -5.04 12.39 2.39
CA LEU A 50 -3.84 11.68 2.85
C LEU A 50 -2.75 11.64 1.78
N ALA A 51 -3.10 11.35 0.53
CA ALA A 51 -2.16 11.32 -0.58
C ALA A 51 -1.51 12.69 -0.81
N VAL A 52 -2.29 13.78 -0.73
CA VAL A 52 -1.78 15.15 -0.84
C VAL A 52 -0.82 15.47 0.31
N ALA A 53 -1.19 15.15 1.55
CA ALA A 53 -0.35 15.40 2.72
C ALA A 53 0.98 14.62 2.64
N ALA A 54 0.92 13.34 2.28
CA ALA A 54 2.09 12.49 2.12
C ALA A 54 3.02 12.98 0.97
N THR A 55 2.45 13.42 -0.15
CA THR A 55 3.21 14.01 -1.26
C THR A 55 3.93 15.29 -0.83
N ASN A 56 3.26 16.15 -0.05
CA ASN A 56 3.89 17.38 0.45
C ASN A 56 5.01 17.07 1.45
N LEU A 57 4.81 16.09 2.33
CA LEU A 57 5.86 15.62 3.23
C LEU A 57 7.09 15.12 2.45
N TRP A 58 6.89 14.29 1.42
CA TRP A 58 7.94 13.80 0.55
C TRP A 58 8.67 14.94 -0.17
N LYS A 59 7.94 15.90 -0.74
CA LYS A 59 8.54 17.09 -1.39
C LYS A 59 9.38 17.90 -0.41
N ALA A 60 8.90 18.08 0.83
CA ALA A 60 9.64 18.77 1.87
C ALA A 60 10.95 18.03 2.24
N GLN A 61 10.89 16.71 2.37
CA GLN A 61 12.08 15.89 2.63
C GLN A 61 13.11 16.04 1.50
N ARG A 62 12.68 15.95 0.24
CA ARG A 62 13.58 16.11 -0.92
C ARG A 62 14.26 17.47 -0.95
N LYS A 63 13.53 18.54 -0.66
CA LYS A 63 14.09 19.90 -0.60
C LYS A 63 15.10 20.10 0.52
N LEU A 64 14.98 19.33 1.59
CA LEU A 64 15.90 19.38 2.75
C LEU A 64 16.97 18.28 2.69
N THR A 65 17.02 17.48 1.63
CA THR A 65 18.09 16.50 1.41
C THR A 65 19.42 17.26 1.30
N GLY A 66 20.40 16.89 2.13
CA GLY A 66 21.69 17.60 2.21
C GLY A 66 21.71 18.82 3.13
N VAL A 67 20.55 19.33 3.56
CA VAL A 67 20.46 20.37 4.59
C VAL A 67 20.30 19.67 5.93
N GLY A 68 21.40 19.41 6.63
CA GLY A 68 21.35 18.81 7.97
C GLY A 68 20.57 19.70 8.96
N GLY A 69 20.00 19.11 10.00
CA GLY A 69 19.37 19.87 11.07
C GLY A 69 18.09 19.22 11.62
N ALA A 70 17.50 19.88 12.60
CA ALA A 70 16.30 19.39 13.30
C ALA A 70 15.10 19.19 12.36
N ALA A 71 14.95 20.05 11.35
CA ALA A 71 13.83 19.95 10.39
C ALA A 71 13.82 18.61 9.63
N SER A 72 14.98 18.17 9.13
CA SER A 72 15.09 16.87 8.43
C SER A 72 14.74 15.71 9.36
N GLN A 73 15.14 15.77 10.63
CA GLN A 73 14.81 14.75 11.62
C GLN A 73 13.31 14.72 11.95
N TYR A 74 12.65 15.88 12.07
CA TYR A 74 11.21 15.94 12.30
C TYR A 74 10.42 15.36 11.12
N LEU A 75 10.81 15.67 9.88
CA LEU A 75 10.16 15.13 8.70
C LEU A 75 10.37 13.60 8.60
N ALA A 76 11.56 13.09 8.95
CA ALA A 76 11.81 11.65 9.01
C ALA A 76 10.89 10.97 10.03
N ARG A 77 10.79 11.51 11.25
CA ARG A 77 9.87 11.00 12.28
C ARG A 77 8.41 11.05 11.85
N CYS A 78 7.98 12.12 11.15
CA CYS A 78 6.63 12.19 10.58
C CYS A 78 6.38 11.05 9.58
N ARG A 79 7.35 10.77 8.70
CA ARG A 79 7.24 9.66 7.74
C ARG A 79 7.16 8.31 8.45
N ASP A 80 8.00 8.10 9.45
CA ASP A 80 8.04 6.85 10.23
C ASP A 80 6.71 6.65 10.98
N GLY A 81 6.17 7.70 11.62
CA GLY A 81 4.84 7.64 12.25
C GLY A 81 3.69 7.38 11.27
N LEU A 82 3.79 7.89 10.04
CA LEU A 82 2.81 7.56 9.00
C LEU A 82 2.93 6.09 8.58
N ALA A 83 4.14 5.55 8.49
CA ALA A 83 4.36 4.14 8.18
C ALA A 83 3.78 3.20 9.26
N GLU A 84 3.86 3.57 10.54
CA GLU A 84 3.27 2.81 11.66
C GLU A 84 1.74 2.66 11.53
N ILE A 85 1.05 3.65 10.99
CA ILE A 85 -0.40 3.56 10.71
C ILE A 85 -0.73 2.94 9.36
N GLY A 86 0.31 2.46 8.65
CA GLY A 86 0.19 1.79 7.35
C GLY A 86 0.17 2.71 6.14
N LEU A 87 0.56 3.99 6.28
CA LEU A 87 0.71 4.90 5.15
C LEU A 87 2.18 4.92 4.70
N VAL A 88 2.45 4.34 3.54
CA VAL A 88 3.79 4.20 2.98
C VAL A 88 3.95 5.12 1.77
N ILE A 89 5.04 5.89 1.77
CA ILE A 89 5.44 6.77 0.66
C ILE A 89 6.63 6.12 -0.03
N GLN A 90 6.45 5.74 -1.29
CA GLN A 90 7.49 5.10 -2.09
C GLN A 90 8.03 6.05 -3.14
N ASP A 91 9.30 6.38 -3.02
CA ASP A 91 10.11 7.03 -4.05
C ASP A 91 10.64 5.96 -5.01
N HIS A 92 10.82 6.31 -6.27
CA HIS A 92 11.23 5.37 -7.31
C HIS A 92 12.55 5.77 -7.98
N ASP A 93 13.20 6.84 -7.54
CA ASP A 93 14.46 7.30 -8.13
C ASP A 93 15.50 6.17 -8.16
N GLY A 94 16.03 5.88 -9.34
CA GLY A 94 17.03 4.83 -9.54
C GLY A 94 16.47 3.40 -9.62
N ASP A 95 15.18 3.19 -9.41
CA ASP A 95 14.57 1.86 -9.57
C ASP A 95 14.63 1.38 -11.02
N PRO A 96 14.87 0.08 -11.29
CA PRO A 96 14.74 -0.47 -12.63
C PRO A 96 13.31 -0.31 -13.13
N TYR A 97 13.16 0.10 -14.39
CA TYR A 97 11.85 0.26 -15.02
C TYR A 97 11.53 -0.92 -15.93
N HIS A 98 10.26 -1.30 -15.94
CA HIS A 98 9.66 -2.21 -16.94
C HIS A 98 8.15 -1.90 -17.05
N ALA A 99 7.58 -2.13 -18.22
CA ALA A 99 6.18 -1.78 -18.54
C ALA A 99 5.10 -2.43 -17.65
N GLY A 100 5.46 -3.44 -16.84
CA GLY A 100 4.55 -4.08 -15.87
C GLY A 100 4.44 -3.36 -14.52
N ARG A 101 5.26 -2.34 -14.25
CA ARG A 101 5.18 -1.57 -13.00
C ARG A 101 3.96 -0.65 -13.02
N ARG A 102 3.30 -0.54 -11.85
CA ARG A 102 2.17 0.40 -11.65
C ARG A 102 2.68 1.82 -11.44
N LEU A 103 3.25 2.40 -12.50
CA LEU A 103 3.76 3.76 -12.53
C LEU A 103 3.19 4.47 -13.76
N GLU A 104 2.96 5.76 -13.64
CA GLU A 104 2.62 6.63 -14.76
C GLU A 104 3.91 7.28 -15.27
N VAL A 105 4.30 6.93 -16.50
CA VAL A 105 5.48 7.52 -17.13
C VAL A 105 5.07 8.81 -17.83
N LEU A 106 5.64 9.93 -17.40
CA LEU A 106 5.39 11.25 -18.00
C LEU A 106 6.27 11.52 -19.21
N ALA A 107 7.50 11.01 -19.18
CA ALA A 107 8.47 11.18 -20.27
C ALA A 107 9.52 10.07 -20.24
N PHE A 108 10.11 9.80 -21.41
CA PHE A 108 11.34 9.04 -21.56
C PHE A 108 12.45 10.02 -21.94
N GLU A 109 13.57 9.95 -21.25
CA GLU A 109 14.75 10.78 -21.49
C GLU A 109 15.97 9.90 -21.75
N GLU A 110 16.84 10.29 -22.69
CA GLU A 110 18.10 9.58 -22.92
C GLU A 110 19.05 9.80 -21.74
N ASP A 111 19.53 8.73 -21.16
CA ASP A 111 20.59 8.76 -20.15
C ASP A 111 21.83 8.00 -20.67
N PRO A 112 22.90 8.70 -21.05
CA PRO A 112 24.14 8.07 -21.52
C PRO A 112 24.82 7.17 -20.52
N ARG A 113 24.45 7.24 -19.24
CA ARG A 113 25.01 6.42 -18.16
C ARG A 113 24.19 5.16 -17.90
N ALA A 114 22.99 5.08 -18.49
CA ALA A 114 22.08 3.96 -18.27
C ALA A 114 22.52 2.74 -19.09
N ALA A 115 22.66 1.61 -18.44
CA ALA A 115 22.80 0.32 -19.10
C ALA A 115 21.45 -0.33 -19.45
N ALA A 116 20.36 0.08 -18.77
CA ALA A 116 18.99 -0.39 -18.96
C ALA A 116 18.01 0.73 -18.55
N GLU A 117 16.74 0.54 -18.92
CA GLU A 117 15.69 1.47 -18.50
C GLU A 117 15.57 1.53 -16.99
N HIS A 118 15.56 2.73 -16.45
CA HIS A 118 15.40 2.97 -15.01
C HIS A 118 14.63 4.26 -14.76
N VAL A 119 14.11 4.42 -13.55
CA VAL A 119 13.47 5.67 -13.15
C VAL A 119 14.54 6.74 -12.91
N LEU A 120 14.58 7.74 -13.78
CA LEU A 120 15.50 8.86 -13.66
C LEU A 120 15.06 9.82 -12.55
N HIS A 121 13.78 10.16 -12.53
CA HIS A 121 13.18 11.05 -11.55
C HIS A 121 11.76 10.65 -11.19
N THR A 122 11.47 10.65 -9.89
CA THR A 122 10.12 10.59 -9.36
C THR A 122 9.56 12.00 -9.28
N VAL A 123 8.52 12.27 -10.07
CA VAL A 123 7.79 13.55 -10.05
C VAL A 123 6.76 13.57 -8.92
N GLN A 124 6.13 12.40 -8.72
CA GLN A 124 5.16 12.17 -7.67
C GLN A 124 5.35 10.75 -7.11
N PRO A 125 5.42 10.56 -5.78
CA PRO A 125 5.65 9.25 -5.20
C PRO A 125 4.40 8.35 -5.30
N SER A 126 4.58 7.04 -5.27
CA SER A 126 3.50 6.12 -5.00
C SER A 126 3.13 6.16 -3.52
N ILE A 127 1.83 6.12 -3.22
CA ILE A 127 1.36 6.13 -1.83
C ILE A 127 0.42 4.95 -1.62
N TYR A 128 0.69 4.21 -0.54
CA TYR A 128 -0.10 3.07 -0.11
C TYR A 128 -0.69 3.35 1.27
N LEU A 129 -1.92 2.93 1.49
CA LEU A 129 -2.56 2.92 2.80
C LEU A 129 -3.02 1.51 3.10
N ARG A 130 -2.40 0.85 4.09
CA ARG A 130 -2.69 -0.54 4.48
C ARG A 130 -2.74 -1.46 3.24
N ASP A 131 -1.65 -1.47 2.48
CA ASP A 131 -1.45 -2.24 1.24
C ASP A 131 -2.35 -1.82 0.05
N LYS A 132 -3.26 -0.88 0.25
CA LYS A 132 -4.07 -0.32 -0.83
C LYS A 132 -3.35 0.85 -1.49
N HIS A 133 -3.16 0.77 -2.80
CA HIS A 133 -2.59 1.86 -3.60
C HIS A 133 -3.60 3.02 -3.68
N ILE A 134 -3.30 4.15 -3.05
CA ILE A 134 -4.17 5.34 -3.03
C ILE A 134 -3.67 6.45 -3.97
N GLN A 135 -2.40 6.39 -4.41
CA GLN A 135 -1.83 7.29 -5.40
C GLN A 135 -0.80 6.56 -6.27
N ILE A 136 -0.93 6.66 -7.58
CA ILE A 136 0.03 6.12 -8.55
C ILE A 136 1.21 7.08 -8.65
N GLY A 137 2.44 6.54 -8.62
CA GLY A 137 3.66 7.31 -8.80
C GLY A 137 3.80 7.79 -10.24
N GLN A 138 4.24 9.04 -10.41
CA GLN A 138 4.57 9.63 -11.70
C GLN A 138 6.08 9.77 -11.82
N VAL A 139 6.62 9.28 -12.93
CA VAL A 139 8.07 9.16 -13.11
C VAL A 139 8.52 9.62 -14.49
N ILE A 140 9.78 10.01 -14.57
CA ILE A 140 10.54 10.16 -15.83
C ILE A 140 11.47 8.96 -15.91
N VAL A 141 11.49 8.27 -17.05
CA VAL A 141 12.30 7.07 -17.28
C VAL A 141 13.52 7.43 -18.11
N GLY A 142 14.69 7.05 -17.60
CA GLY A 142 15.95 7.12 -18.34
C GLY A 142 16.10 5.90 -19.24
N THR A 143 16.41 6.13 -20.51
CA THR A 143 16.67 5.09 -21.50
C THR A 143 18.13 5.13 -21.94
N PRO A 144 18.77 3.97 -22.18
CA PRO A 144 20.12 3.96 -22.77
C PRO A 144 20.15 4.65 -24.13
N VAL A 145 21.20 5.39 -24.41
CA VAL A 145 21.41 5.97 -25.74
C VAL A 145 21.68 4.83 -26.73
N ALA A 146 20.87 4.75 -27.77
CA ALA A 146 21.07 3.78 -28.86
C ALA A 146 22.41 4.07 -29.57
N GLY A 147 23.46 3.32 -29.24
CA GLY A 147 24.79 3.50 -29.85
C GLY A 147 25.96 3.10 -28.95
N ALA A 148 25.76 2.75 -27.70
CA ALA A 148 26.81 2.27 -26.80
C ALA A 148 27.04 0.74 -26.90
N GLU A 149 26.65 0.12 -28.02
CA GLU A 149 27.16 -1.23 -28.31
C GLU A 149 28.62 -1.10 -28.69
N GLY A 150 29.47 -1.43 -27.71
CA GLY A 150 30.91 -1.39 -27.83
C GLY A 150 31.38 -2.15 -29.05
N GLY A 151 31.97 -1.44 -29.99
CA GLY A 151 32.86 -2.00 -30.98
C GLY A 151 34.00 -2.72 -30.25
N THR A 152 33.88 -4.03 -30.14
CA THR A 152 35.01 -4.90 -29.89
C THR A 152 35.22 -5.67 -31.21
N ASP A 153 35.83 -4.98 -32.16
CA ASP A 153 36.53 -5.64 -33.29
C ASP A 153 38.02 -5.39 -33.11
N ALA A 154 38.74 -6.45 -32.99
CA ALA A 154 40.03 -6.84 -33.48
C ALA A 154 40.79 -7.67 -32.44
#